data_37fb88b5ee113ae96a2e6dd4f76df313
#
_entry.id   37fb88b5ee113ae96a2e6dd4f76df313
#
_cell.length_a   1.000
_cell.length_b   1.000
_cell.length_c   1.000
_cell.angle_alpha   90.00
_cell.angle_beta   90.00
_cell.angle_gamma   90.00
#
_symmetry.space_group_name_H-M   'P 1'
#
loop_
_entity.id
_entity.type
_entity.pdbx_description
1 polymer ?
#
loop_
_entity_poly.entity_id
_entity_poly.type
_entity_poly.pdbx_seq_one_letter_code
_entity_poly.pdbx_strand_id
1 'polypeptide(L)'
;MCIRDSGKVREVGAKPVIAHAERYYFVQDDPQIVYQWRKKGYAIQVNKGSFLGRFGESARETSYRLLRHHLVSVVASDAHSAVERTPFLMDAYEALSECCSKRHLDVLFRDNPGRICQDKPVLELEPLPFLPYYYD
;
A
#
# COMPACT_ATOMS: atom_id res chain seq x y z
N MET A 1 3.15 12.83 -2.57
CA MET A 1 3.90 12.88 -3.84
C MET A 1 2.96 12.67 -5.01
N CYS A 2 3.06 13.50 -6.02
CA CYS A 2 2.28 13.37 -7.24
C CYS A 2 2.98 12.40 -8.20
N ILE A 3 2.22 11.74 -9.07
CA ILE A 3 2.74 10.71 -9.99
C ILE A 3 3.79 11.27 -10.94
N ARG A 4 3.62 12.51 -11.38
CA ARG A 4 4.63 13.19 -12.22
C ARG A 4 5.97 13.30 -11.51
N ASP A 5 5.94 13.48 -10.20
CA ASP A 5 7.15 13.65 -9.40
C ASP A 5 7.87 12.32 -9.14
N SER A 6 7.15 11.19 -9.20
CA SER A 6 7.74 9.86 -8.99
C SER A 6 8.85 9.55 -10.00
N GLY A 7 8.63 9.86 -11.28
CA GLY A 7 9.64 9.69 -12.32
C GLY A 7 10.86 10.58 -12.10
N LYS A 8 10.63 11.85 -11.71
CA LYS A 8 11.72 12.79 -11.41
C LYS A 8 12.53 12.38 -10.20
N VAL A 9 11.86 11.90 -9.15
CA VAL A 9 12.53 11.39 -7.95
C VAL A 9 13.44 10.21 -8.32
N ARG A 10 12.98 9.31 -9.17
CA ARG A 10 13.75 8.17 -9.63
C ARG A 10 14.95 8.59 -10.49
N GLU A 11 14.80 9.61 -11.33
CA GLU A 11 15.89 10.12 -12.17
C GLU A 11 17.09 10.62 -11.35
N VAL A 12 16.87 11.09 -10.13
CA VAL A 12 17.95 11.49 -9.22
C VAL A 12 18.41 10.36 -8.30
N GLY A 13 18.00 9.13 -8.58
CA GLY A 13 18.44 7.93 -7.86
C GLY A 13 17.65 7.60 -6.59
N ALA A 14 16.65 8.37 -6.22
CA ALA A 14 15.79 8.08 -5.08
C ALA A 14 14.70 7.09 -5.48
N LYS A 15 14.21 6.31 -4.49
CA LYS A 15 13.10 5.36 -4.69
C LYS A 15 11.82 5.95 -4.11
N PRO A 16 10.80 6.24 -4.93
CA PRO A 16 9.57 6.81 -4.42
C PRO A 16 8.76 5.80 -3.62
N VAL A 17 8.06 6.32 -2.60
CA VAL A 17 7.00 5.62 -1.90
C VAL A 17 5.70 6.32 -2.28
N ILE A 18 4.80 5.59 -2.91
CA ILE A 18 3.49 6.15 -3.31
C ILE A 18 2.57 6.07 -2.10
N ALA A 19 2.21 7.24 -1.58
CA ALA A 19 1.34 7.34 -0.40
C ALA A 19 -0.12 7.07 -0.76
N HIS A 20 -0.83 6.38 0.14
CA HIS A 20 -2.28 6.10 0.10
C HIS A 20 -2.80 5.80 -1.31
N ALA A 21 -2.13 4.86 -2.01
CA ALA A 21 -2.42 4.55 -3.41
C ALA A 21 -3.87 4.15 -3.66
N GLU A 22 -4.52 3.50 -2.70
CA GLU A 22 -5.90 3.05 -2.79
C GLU A 22 -6.92 4.20 -2.83
N ARG A 23 -6.52 5.41 -2.49
CA ARG A 23 -7.42 6.56 -2.44
C ARG A 23 -7.51 7.33 -3.75
N TYR A 24 -6.61 7.07 -4.69
CA TYR A 24 -6.67 7.71 -6.01
C TYR A 24 -7.77 7.06 -6.85
N TYR A 25 -8.67 7.87 -7.40
CA TYR A 25 -9.78 7.36 -8.21
C TYR A 25 -9.31 6.56 -9.41
N PHE A 26 -8.23 7.00 -10.06
CA PHE A 26 -7.70 6.29 -11.22
C PHE A 26 -7.10 4.92 -10.84
N VAL A 27 -6.64 4.75 -9.60
CA VAL A 27 -6.19 3.44 -9.08
C VAL A 27 -7.40 2.55 -8.81
N GLN A 28 -8.47 3.12 -8.24
CA GLN A 28 -9.71 2.38 -7.98
C GLN A 28 -10.32 1.88 -9.28
N ASP A 29 -10.26 2.69 -10.34
CA ASP A 29 -10.75 2.32 -11.66
C ASP A 29 -9.84 1.32 -12.36
N ASP A 30 -8.53 1.44 -12.21
CA ASP A 30 -7.55 0.59 -12.87
C ASP A 30 -6.36 0.29 -11.94
N PRO A 31 -6.50 -0.70 -11.04
CA PRO A 31 -5.43 -1.04 -10.11
C PRO A 31 -4.18 -1.63 -10.77
N GLN A 32 -4.24 -1.99 -12.05
CA GLN A 32 -3.05 -2.42 -12.80
C GLN A 32 -1.97 -1.35 -12.84
N ILE A 33 -2.34 -0.08 -12.66
CA ILE A 33 -1.38 1.02 -12.55
C ILE A 33 -0.41 0.78 -11.40
N VAL A 34 -0.90 0.26 -10.27
CA VAL A 34 -0.06 -0.05 -9.10
C VAL A 34 0.90 -1.19 -9.41
N TYR A 35 0.46 -2.19 -10.16
CA TYR A 35 1.33 -3.26 -10.64
C TYR A 35 2.49 -2.66 -11.46
N GLN A 36 2.19 -1.73 -12.35
CA GLN A 36 3.22 -1.04 -13.15
C GLN A 36 4.21 -0.28 -12.26
N TRP A 37 3.72 0.40 -11.24
CA TRP A 37 4.59 1.12 -10.29
C TRP A 37 5.52 0.16 -9.56
N ARG A 38 5.00 -0.98 -9.11
CA ARG A 38 5.81 -1.99 -8.43
C ARG A 38 6.88 -2.55 -9.36
N LYS A 39 6.56 -2.76 -10.64
CA LYS A 39 7.53 -3.22 -11.63
C LYS A 39 8.64 -2.18 -11.86
N LYS A 40 8.36 -0.92 -11.63
CA LYS A 40 9.37 0.15 -11.68
C LYS A 40 10.19 0.26 -10.39
N GLY A 41 9.88 -0.51 -9.37
CA GLY A 41 10.58 -0.51 -8.10
C GLY A 41 10.00 0.46 -7.06
N TYR A 42 8.80 1.02 -7.29
CA TYR A 42 8.17 1.92 -6.33
C TYR A 42 7.60 1.12 -5.16
N ALA A 43 7.73 1.65 -3.94
CA ALA A 43 7.04 1.12 -2.78
C ALA A 43 5.62 1.70 -2.71
N ILE A 44 4.67 0.90 -2.25
CA ILE A 44 3.25 1.27 -2.21
C ILE A 44 2.79 1.28 -0.75
N GLN A 45 2.34 2.43 -0.29
CA GLN A 45 1.76 2.58 1.05
C GLN A 45 0.24 2.63 0.94
N VAL A 46 -0.44 1.88 1.78
CA VAL A 46 -1.90 1.86 1.92
C VAL A 46 -2.25 2.29 3.34
N ASN A 47 -3.30 3.10 3.47
CA ASN A 47 -3.77 3.57 4.77
C ASN A 47 -4.50 2.47 5.52
N LYS A 48 -4.24 2.33 6.83
CA LYS A 48 -4.97 1.39 7.67
C LYS A 48 -6.47 1.64 7.65
N GLY A 49 -6.87 2.91 7.64
CA GLY A 49 -8.28 3.30 7.64
C GLY A 49 -9.04 2.84 6.41
N SER A 50 -8.35 2.68 5.29
CA SER A 50 -8.98 2.18 4.07
C SER A 50 -9.41 0.73 4.23
N PHE A 51 -8.59 -0.11 4.84
CA PHE A 51 -8.98 -1.49 5.15
C PHE A 51 -10.16 -1.56 6.12
N LEU A 52 -10.29 -0.58 6.98
CA LEU A 52 -11.35 -0.50 7.98
C LEU A 52 -12.62 0.20 7.48
N GLY A 53 -12.64 0.63 6.22
CA GLY A 53 -13.79 1.25 5.60
C GLY A 53 -13.98 2.74 5.87
N ARG A 54 -13.00 3.41 6.48
CA ARG A 54 -13.12 4.82 6.89
C ARG A 54 -13.13 5.80 5.72
N PHE A 55 -12.63 5.40 4.57
CA PHE A 55 -12.56 6.25 3.36
C PHE A 55 -13.50 5.77 2.26
N GLY A 56 -14.52 5.00 2.62
CA GLY A 56 -15.52 4.51 1.70
C GLY A 56 -15.23 3.10 1.17
N GLU A 57 -16.24 2.51 0.56
CA GLU A 57 -16.19 1.12 0.11
C GLU A 57 -15.24 0.93 -1.07
N SER A 58 -15.17 1.91 -2.00
CA SER A 58 -14.24 1.82 -3.14
C SER A 58 -12.78 1.77 -2.69
N ALA A 59 -12.40 2.59 -1.71
CA ALA A 59 -11.06 2.56 -1.15
C ALA A 59 -10.80 1.25 -0.41
N ARG A 60 -11.79 0.74 0.33
CA ARG A 60 -11.69 -0.54 1.05
C ARG A 60 -11.47 -1.71 0.09
N GLU A 61 -12.31 -1.83 -0.92
CA GLU A 61 -12.20 -2.89 -1.93
C GLU A 61 -10.86 -2.81 -2.65
N THR A 62 -10.43 -1.62 -3.04
CA THR A 62 -9.15 -1.41 -3.72
C THR A 62 -7.99 -1.83 -2.82
N SER A 63 -8.03 -1.49 -1.53
CA SER A 63 -7.01 -1.89 -0.56
C SER A 63 -6.84 -3.41 -0.53
N TYR A 64 -7.94 -4.14 -0.43
CA TYR A 64 -7.89 -5.61 -0.41
C TYR A 64 -7.46 -6.19 -1.75
N ARG A 65 -7.87 -5.60 -2.87
CA ARG A 65 -7.41 -6.03 -4.20
C ARG A 65 -5.89 -5.88 -4.34
N LEU A 66 -5.36 -4.73 -3.93
CA LEU A 66 -3.91 -4.50 -3.93
C LEU A 66 -3.19 -5.49 -3.03
N LEU A 67 -3.76 -5.78 -1.86
CA LEU A 67 -3.18 -6.73 -0.92
C LEU A 67 -3.13 -8.15 -1.52
N ARG A 68 -4.22 -8.62 -2.12
CA ARG A 68 -4.30 -9.94 -2.72
C ARG A 68 -3.33 -10.11 -3.90
N HIS A 69 -3.01 -9.03 -4.60
CA HIS A 69 -2.07 -9.05 -5.71
C HIS A 69 -0.63 -8.76 -5.30
N HIS A 70 -0.34 -8.78 -4.00
CA HIS A 70 0.99 -8.60 -3.42
C HIS A 70 1.61 -7.24 -3.77
N LEU A 71 0.78 -6.21 -3.91
CA LEU A 71 1.21 -4.88 -4.34
C LEU A 71 1.44 -3.93 -3.19
N VAL A 72 0.97 -4.25 -1.99
CA VAL A 72 1.15 -3.40 -0.81
C VAL A 72 2.52 -3.63 -0.21
N SER A 73 3.30 -2.58 -0.03
CA SER A 73 4.62 -2.64 0.61
C SER A 73 4.55 -2.31 2.09
N VAL A 74 3.70 -1.36 2.46
CA VAL A 74 3.59 -0.82 3.82
C VAL A 74 2.13 -0.48 4.11
N VAL A 75 1.68 -0.81 5.31
CA VAL A 75 0.43 -0.27 5.87
C VAL A 75 0.80 0.76 6.92
N ALA A 76 0.26 1.95 6.81
CA ALA A 76 0.56 3.05 7.72
C ALA A 76 -0.71 3.73 8.23
N SER A 77 -0.58 4.46 9.32
CA SER A 77 -1.71 5.10 9.98
C SER A 77 -2.24 6.32 9.23
N ASP A 78 -1.37 7.05 8.55
CA ASP A 78 -1.69 8.37 7.99
C ASP A 78 -2.40 9.24 9.05
N ALA A 79 -1.84 9.24 10.27
CA ALA A 79 -2.48 9.82 11.43
C ALA A 79 -2.59 11.34 11.33
N HIS A 80 -3.77 11.87 11.67
CA HIS A 80 -4.06 13.31 11.66
C HIS A 80 -4.59 13.78 13.01
N SER A 81 -4.99 12.87 13.90
CA SER A 81 -5.51 13.20 15.22
C SER A 81 -5.30 12.03 16.18
N ALA A 82 -5.49 12.29 17.47
CA ALA A 82 -5.42 11.26 18.49
C ALA A 82 -6.72 10.45 18.64
N VAL A 83 -7.80 10.90 18.00
CA VAL A 83 -9.14 10.30 18.20
C VAL A 83 -9.68 9.66 16.92
N GLU A 84 -9.67 10.37 15.79
CA GLU A 84 -10.28 9.89 14.55
C GLU A 84 -9.32 9.15 13.63
N ARG A 85 -8.21 9.79 13.26
CA ARG A 85 -7.18 9.19 12.41
C ARG A 85 -5.93 8.98 13.25
N THR A 86 -5.99 7.93 14.08
CA THR A 86 -5.00 7.65 15.13
C THR A 86 -3.77 6.93 14.57
N PRO A 87 -2.62 7.02 15.27
CA PRO A 87 -1.44 6.23 14.90
C PRO A 87 -1.54 4.76 15.30
N PHE A 88 -2.60 4.35 16.00
CA PHE A 88 -2.80 2.97 16.44
C PHE A 88 -3.02 2.04 15.24
N LEU A 89 -2.20 1.01 15.11
CA LEU A 89 -2.22 0.10 13.95
C LEU A 89 -2.78 -1.28 14.26
N MET A 90 -2.96 -1.62 15.55
CA MET A 90 -3.35 -2.98 15.94
C MET A 90 -4.72 -3.39 15.41
N ASP A 91 -5.64 -2.43 15.27
CA ASP A 91 -6.96 -2.67 14.69
C ASP A 91 -6.87 -3.20 13.25
N ALA A 92 -6.04 -2.57 12.43
CA ALA A 92 -5.81 -3.03 11.05
C ALA A 92 -5.03 -4.35 11.03
N TYR A 93 -4.02 -4.50 11.89
CA TYR A 93 -3.26 -5.75 12.00
C TYR A 93 -4.19 -6.92 12.30
N GLU A 94 -5.08 -6.77 13.25
CA GLU A 94 -6.05 -7.81 13.60
C GLU A 94 -7.03 -8.10 12.47
N ALA A 95 -7.54 -7.07 11.80
CA ALA A 95 -8.45 -7.24 10.66
C ALA A 95 -7.77 -8.02 9.53
N LEU A 96 -6.53 -7.72 9.21
CA LEU A 96 -5.79 -8.41 8.14
C LEU A 96 -5.28 -9.79 8.55
N SER A 97 -5.25 -10.12 9.83
CA SER A 97 -4.81 -11.45 10.30
C SER A 97 -5.73 -12.56 9.82
N GLU A 98 -6.96 -12.23 9.42
CA GLU A 98 -7.91 -13.20 8.87
C GLU A 98 -7.57 -13.62 7.43
N CYS A 99 -6.84 -12.81 6.69
CA CYS A 99 -6.55 -13.06 5.27
C CYS A 99 -5.05 -13.07 4.92
N CYS A 100 -4.18 -12.72 5.85
CA CYS A 100 -2.74 -12.68 5.63
C CYS A 100 -2.01 -13.53 6.66
N SER A 101 -0.90 -14.14 6.25
CA SER A 101 0.00 -14.82 7.18
C SER A 101 0.65 -13.82 8.14
N LYS A 102 1.05 -14.29 9.30
CA LYS A 102 1.78 -13.47 10.27
C LYS A 102 3.05 -12.88 9.66
N ARG A 103 3.77 -13.66 8.85
CA ARG A 103 4.97 -13.19 8.17
C ARG A 103 4.67 -12.03 7.24
N HIS A 104 3.59 -12.11 6.46
CA HIS A 104 3.18 -11.03 5.56
C HIS A 104 2.80 -9.78 6.34
N LEU A 105 2.04 -9.95 7.43
CA LEU A 105 1.68 -8.82 8.31
C LEU A 105 2.91 -8.15 8.91
N ASP A 106 3.87 -8.94 9.38
CA ASP A 106 5.10 -8.39 9.96
C ASP A 106 5.89 -7.58 8.92
N VAL A 107 5.91 -8.02 7.67
CA VAL A 107 6.55 -7.27 6.59
C VAL A 107 5.85 -5.92 6.38
N LEU A 108 4.51 -5.91 6.32
CA LEU A 108 3.73 -4.69 6.04
C LEU A 108 3.75 -3.69 7.19
N PHE A 109 3.73 -4.16 8.43
CA PHE A 109 3.54 -3.32 9.61
C PHE A 109 4.82 -3.02 10.38
N ARG A 110 5.85 -3.83 10.23
CA ARG A 110 7.10 -3.70 11.00
C ARG A 110 8.33 -3.60 10.11
N ASP A 111 8.58 -4.62 9.29
CA ASP A 111 9.86 -4.75 8.60
C ASP A 111 10.04 -3.68 7.53
N ASN A 112 9.05 -3.49 6.67
CA ASN A 112 9.13 -2.48 5.61
C ASN A 112 9.11 -1.05 6.14
N PRO A 113 8.25 -0.68 7.10
CA PRO A 113 8.36 0.64 7.71
C PRO A 113 9.75 0.91 8.29
N GLY A 114 10.33 -0.06 8.98
CA GLY A 114 11.69 0.05 9.53
C GLY A 114 12.75 0.20 8.46
N ARG A 115 12.64 -0.56 7.37
CA ARG A 115 13.58 -0.48 6.25
C ARG A 115 13.52 0.86 5.55
N ILE A 116 12.33 1.42 5.36
CA ILE A 116 12.16 2.75 4.78
C ILE A 116 12.84 3.81 5.66
N CYS A 117 12.66 3.74 6.98
CA CYS A 117 13.30 4.65 7.92
C CYS A 117 14.83 4.55 7.90
N GLN A 118 15.38 3.40 7.53
CA GLN A 118 16.81 3.15 7.44
C GLN A 118 17.37 3.32 6.03
N ASP A 119 16.56 3.81 5.11
CA ASP A 119 16.91 3.97 3.67
C ASP A 119 17.34 2.63 3.04
N LYS A 120 16.69 1.54 3.43
CA LYS A 120 16.92 0.21 2.89
C LYS A 120 15.79 -0.19 1.93
N PRO A 121 16.08 -1.04 0.92
CA PRO A 121 15.04 -1.56 0.04
C PRO A 121 13.97 -2.31 0.84
N VAL A 122 12.70 -2.15 0.47
CA VAL A 122 11.61 -2.89 1.09
C VAL A 122 11.67 -4.37 0.70
N LEU A 123 11.17 -5.22 1.59
CA LEU A 123 10.94 -6.63 1.28
C LEU A 123 9.69 -6.72 0.40
N GLU A 124 9.76 -7.48 -0.66
CA GLU A 124 8.68 -7.56 -1.64
C GLU A 124 8.24 -9.00 -1.84
N LEU A 125 6.93 -9.21 -1.91
CA LEU A 125 6.37 -10.38 -2.54
C LEU A 125 6.30 -10.13 -4.04
N GLU A 126 6.36 -11.21 -4.82
CA GLU A 126 6.23 -11.07 -6.27
C GLU A 126 4.86 -10.48 -6.62
N PRO A 127 4.83 -9.35 -7.35
CA PRO A 127 3.55 -8.73 -7.70
C PRO A 127 2.79 -9.58 -8.70
N LEU A 128 1.46 -9.65 -8.52
CA LEU A 128 0.56 -10.40 -9.39
C LEU A 128 -0.23 -9.42 -10.26
N PRO A 129 -0.17 -9.54 -11.59
CA PRO A 129 -0.88 -8.63 -12.47
C PRO A 129 -2.39 -8.85 -12.41
N PHE A 130 -3.16 -7.81 -12.74
CA PHE A 130 -4.59 -7.91 -12.94
C PHE A 130 -4.84 -8.36 -14.39
N LEU A 131 -5.54 -9.47 -14.53
CA LEU A 131 -5.83 -10.01 -15.87
C LEU A 131 -7.05 -9.32 -16.47
N PRO A 132 -7.10 -9.14 -17.82
CA PRO A 132 -8.19 -8.38 -18.45
C PRO A 132 -9.59 -8.91 -18.17
N TYR A 133 -9.72 -10.21 -17.91
CA TYR A 133 -11.02 -10.87 -17.73
C TYR A 133 -11.25 -11.40 -16.32
N TYR A 134 -10.34 -11.17 -15.41
CA TYR A 134 -10.40 -11.66 -14.03
C TYR A 134 -10.08 -10.51 -13.09
N TYR A 135 -11.13 -9.82 -12.64
CA TYR A 135 -11.00 -8.79 -11.63
C TYR A 135 -11.43 -9.38 -10.28
N ASP A 136 -10.56 -9.28 -9.34
CA ASP A 136 -10.83 -9.76 -7.97
C ASP A 136 -11.86 -8.90 -7.26
#